data_1748e09a17376c68a71b60f08122ad15
#
_entry.id   1748e09a17376c68a71b60f08122ad15
#
_cell.length_a   1.000
_cell.length_b   1.000
_cell.length_c   1.000
_cell.angle_alpha   90.00
_cell.angle_beta   90.00
_cell.angle_gamma   90.00
#
_symmetry.space_group_name_H-M   'P 1'
#
loop_
_entity.id
_entity.type
_entity.pdbx_description
1 polymer ?
#
loop_
_entity_poly.entity_id
_entity_poly.type
_entity_poly.pdbx_seq_one_letter_code
_entity_poly.pdbx_strand_id
1 'polypeptide(L)'
;MNITIKKLSASRTQATVTFEEDVYKKAESEVMEALAKSIDVKGFRKGNAPVDMVKEKISEDKILEETVQHLVPGALQEVIKKEDVKPIIRPRVEVTSTSPLTLNLIFVENPNVKVDEKGIKKDVKKAQKEADKEADKKEKEGENKDKKEENEGKKDET
;
A
#
# COMPACT_ATOMS: atom_id res chain seq x y z
N MET A 1 2.85 -12.00 22.33
CA MET A 1 2.46 -11.68 20.94
C MET A 1 3.58 -12.00 19.98
N ASN A 2 3.36 -12.88 19.01
CA ASN A 2 4.33 -13.32 18.02
C ASN A 2 4.03 -12.70 16.68
N ILE A 3 5.05 -12.14 16.01
CA ILE A 3 4.92 -11.46 14.71
C ILE A 3 5.80 -12.17 13.70
N THR A 4 5.21 -12.64 12.60
CA THR A 4 5.93 -13.24 11.48
C THR A 4 5.67 -12.40 10.24
N ILE A 5 6.73 -12.01 9.53
CA ILE A 5 6.63 -11.12 8.37
C ILE A 5 7.04 -11.86 7.11
N LYS A 6 6.25 -11.69 6.06
CA LYS A 6 6.48 -12.26 4.73
C LYS A 6 6.30 -11.18 3.67
N LYS A 7 7.35 -10.90 2.89
CA LYS A 7 7.25 -10.04 1.72
C LYS A 7 6.59 -10.79 0.58
N LEU A 8 5.46 -10.31 0.10
CA LEU A 8 4.71 -10.90 -1.01
C LEU A 8 5.17 -10.36 -2.36
N SER A 9 5.53 -9.06 -2.41
CA SER A 9 6.01 -8.39 -3.62
C SER A 9 6.85 -7.16 -3.24
N ALA A 10 7.38 -6.44 -4.24
CA ALA A 10 8.18 -5.22 -4.04
C ALA A 10 7.45 -4.12 -3.24
N SER A 11 6.12 -4.15 -3.24
CA SER A 11 5.26 -3.13 -2.60
C SER A 11 4.26 -3.70 -1.61
N ARG A 12 4.26 -5.02 -1.34
CA ARG A 12 3.31 -5.66 -0.41
C ARG A 12 4.03 -6.50 0.61
N THR A 13 3.79 -6.19 1.87
CA THR A 13 4.31 -6.93 3.02
C THR A 13 3.13 -7.47 3.83
N GLN A 14 3.15 -8.76 4.11
CA GLN A 14 2.19 -9.42 4.98
C GLN A 14 2.83 -9.66 6.35
N ALA A 15 2.19 -9.21 7.41
CA ALA A 15 2.55 -9.53 8.76
C ALA A 15 1.47 -10.44 9.37
N THR A 16 1.86 -11.61 9.81
CA THR A 16 1.00 -12.51 10.59
C THR A 16 1.28 -12.29 12.07
N VAL A 17 0.26 -11.85 12.79
CA VAL A 17 0.33 -11.56 14.22
C VAL A 17 -0.49 -12.58 14.98
N THR A 18 0.13 -13.33 15.86
CA THR A 18 -0.54 -14.29 16.75
C THR A 18 -0.57 -13.72 18.16
N PHE A 19 -1.77 -13.62 18.72
CA PHE A 19 -1.99 -13.17 20.09
C PHE A 19 -2.01 -14.34 21.06
N GLU A 20 -1.47 -14.15 22.23
CA GLU A 20 -1.58 -15.09 23.37
C GLU A 20 -2.98 -14.99 23.96
N GLU A 21 -3.48 -16.10 24.50
CA GLU A 21 -4.83 -16.15 25.06
C GLU A 21 -5.09 -15.12 26.16
N ASP A 22 -4.07 -14.83 26.97
CA ASP A 22 -4.18 -13.84 28.05
C ASP A 22 -4.42 -12.43 27.53
N VAL A 23 -3.79 -12.07 26.41
CA VAL A 23 -3.98 -10.76 25.75
C VAL A 23 -5.36 -10.68 25.14
N TYR A 24 -5.79 -11.76 24.49
CA TYR A 24 -7.12 -11.86 23.93
C TYR A 24 -8.24 -11.73 24.99
N LYS A 25 -8.15 -12.49 26.09
CA LYS A 25 -9.11 -12.47 27.18
C LYS A 25 -9.22 -11.10 27.87
N LYS A 26 -8.09 -10.40 28.02
CA LYS A 26 -8.08 -9.02 28.53
C LYS A 26 -8.81 -8.06 27.60
N ALA A 27 -8.46 -8.09 26.31
CA ALA A 27 -9.12 -7.26 25.32
C ALA A 27 -10.61 -7.58 25.18
N GLU A 28 -11.00 -8.84 25.22
CA GLU A 28 -12.39 -9.27 25.24
C GLU A 28 -13.15 -8.69 26.44
N SER A 29 -12.58 -8.74 27.66
CA SER A 29 -13.21 -8.17 28.85
C SER A 29 -13.37 -6.66 28.76
N GLU A 30 -12.37 -5.94 28.28
CA GLU A 30 -12.44 -4.48 28.07
C GLU A 30 -13.50 -4.09 27.03
N VAL A 31 -13.57 -4.83 25.94
CA VAL A 31 -14.58 -4.65 24.89
C VAL A 31 -15.98 -4.95 25.42
N MET A 32 -16.13 -6.03 26.19
CA MET A 32 -17.41 -6.36 26.81
C MET A 32 -17.90 -5.26 27.76
N GLU A 33 -17.02 -4.67 28.56
CA GLU A 33 -17.36 -3.54 29.42
C GLU A 33 -17.77 -2.30 28.59
N ALA A 34 -17.08 -2.05 27.48
CA ALA A 34 -17.42 -0.95 26.58
C ALA A 34 -18.78 -1.17 25.89
N LEU A 35 -19.04 -2.39 25.43
CA LEU A 35 -20.32 -2.77 24.84
C LEU A 35 -21.46 -2.73 25.85
N ALA A 36 -21.23 -3.14 27.10
CA ALA A 36 -22.21 -3.04 28.17
C ALA A 36 -22.67 -1.59 28.42
N LYS A 37 -21.77 -0.62 28.24
CA LYS A 37 -22.10 0.82 28.36
C LYS A 37 -22.91 1.35 27.18
N SER A 38 -22.77 0.74 26.00
CA SER A 38 -23.40 1.21 24.76
C SER A 38 -24.77 0.58 24.50
N ILE A 39 -25.00 -0.65 24.98
CA ILE A 39 -26.22 -1.45 24.69
C ILE A 39 -27.33 -1.19 25.69
N ASP A 40 -28.54 -1.12 25.17
CA ASP A 40 -29.76 -1.00 25.98
C ASP A 40 -30.31 -2.40 26.31
N VAL A 41 -30.26 -2.76 27.58
CA VAL A 41 -30.79 -4.03 28.09
C VAL A 41 -32.09 -3.75 28.81
N LYS A 42 -33.20 -4.39 28.36
CA LYS A 42 -34.52 -4.26 29.02
C LYS A 42 -34.42 -4.51 30.53
N GLY A 43 -34.88 -3.58 31.33
CA GLY A 43 -34.84 -3.66 32.78
C GLY A 43 -33.62 -3.02 33.45
N PHE A 44 -32.66 -2.57 32.69
CA PHE A 44 -31.47 -1.91 33.21
C PHE A 44 -31.26 -0.55 32.56
N ARG A 45 -30.71 0.40 33.33
CA ARG A 45 -30.26 1.67 32.78
C ARG A 45 -29.00 1.44 31.94
N LYS A 46 -28.84 2.13 30.82
CA LYS A 46 -27.64 2.07 29.97
C LYS A 46 -26.36 2.14 30.81
N GLY A 47 -25.48 1.18 30.63
CA GLY A 47 -24.23 1.09 31.34
C GLY A 47 -24.24 0.33 32.67
N ASN A 48 -25.41 -0.12 33.18
CA ASN A 48 -25.54 -0.83 34.45
C ASN A 48 -25.98 -2.29 34.27
N ALA A 49 -26.02 -2.81 33.06
CA ALA A 49 -26.38 -4.20 32.82
C ALA A 49 -25.19 -5.13 33.17
N PRO A 50 -25.46 -6.28 33.82
CA PRO A 50 -24.43 -7.30 34.04
C PRO A 50 -23.87 -7.81 32.72
N VAL A 51 -22.57 -8.08 32.69
CA VAL A 51 -21.84 -8.54 31.49
C VAL A 51 -22.47 -9.79 30.89
N ASP A 52 -22.94 -10.71 31.73
CA ASP A 52 -23.58 -11.95 31.27
C ASP A 52 -24.85 -11.71 30.45
N MET A 53 -25.69 -10.75 30.85
CA MET A 53 -26.87 -10.38 30.07
C MET A 53 -26.54 -9.65 28.76
N VAL A 54 -25.41 -8.99 28.73
CA VAL A 54 -24.89 -8.35 27.50
C VAL A 54 -24.40 -9.41 26.52
N LYS A 55 -23.71 -10.46 27.01
CA LYS A 55 -23.29 -11.59 26.21
C LYS A 55 -24.43 -12.32 25.52
N GLU A 56 -25.54 -12.52 26.23
CA GLU A 56 -26.73 -13.17 25.64
C GLU A 56 -27.36 -12.38 24.48
N LYS A 57 -27.17 -11.06 24.47
CA LYS A 57 -27.76 -10.17 23.45
C LYS A 57 -26.85 -9.88 22.26
N ILE A 58 -25.57 -10.11 22.42
CA ILE A 58 -24.57 -9.86 21.38
C ILE A 58 -24.16 -11.20 20.79
N SER A 59 -24.09 -11.29 19.48
CA SER A 59 -23.52 -12.46 18.83
C SER A 59 -22.02 -12.55 19.11
N GLU A 60 -21.50 -13.78 19.23
CA GLU A 60 -20.06 -14.04 19.44
C GLU A 60 -19.23 -13.40 18.32
N ASP A 61 -19.72 -13.42 17.08
CA ASP A 61 -19.05 -12.79 15.94
C ASP A 61 -18.84 -11.29 16.14
N LYS A 62 -19.82 -10.59 16.74
CA LYS A 62 -19.70 -9.16 17.00
C LYS A 62 -18.70 -8.86 18.13
N ILE A 63 -18.68 -9.70 19.15
CA ILE A 63 -17.67 -9.59 20.24
C ILE A 63 -16.27 -9.79 19.65
N LEU A 64 -16.10 -10.80 18.79
CA LEU A 64 -14.84 -11.06 18.10
C LEU A 64 -14.42 -9.88 17.23
N GLU A 65 -15.33 -9.34 16.43
CA GLU A 65 -15.07 -8.19 15.55
C GLU A 65 -14.58 -6.97 16.34
N GLU A 66 -15.28 -6.60 17.42
CA GLU A 66 -14.91 -5.48 18.27
C GLU A 66 -13.57 -5.74 19.01
N THR A 67 -13.34 -6.98 19.46
CA THR A 67 -12.06 -7.35 20.08
C THR A 67 -10.91 -7.24 19.10
N VAL A 68 -11.09 -7.69 17.86
CA VAL A 68 -10.11 -7.53 16.81
C VAL A 68 -9.86 -6.05 16.51
N GLN A 69 -10.91 -5.24 16.39
CA GLN A 69 -10.77 -3.79 16.17
C GLN A 69 -10.01 -3.10 17.31
N HIS A 70 -10.18 -3.56 18.54
CA HIS A 70 -9.46 -3.05 19.71
C HIS A 70 -7.96 -3.44 19.69
N LEU A 71 -7.64 -4.66 19.27
CA LEU A 71 -6.26 -5.18 19.23
C LEU A 71 -5.45 -4.70 18.01
N VAL A 72 -6.10 -4.42 16.88
CA VAL A 72 -5.45 -4.02 15.62
C VAL A 72 -4.52 -2.81 15.76
N PRO A 73 -4.91 -1.70 16.43
CA PRO A 73 -4.02 -0.54 16.55
C PRO A 73 -2.70 -0.85 17.25
N GLY A 74 -2.74 -1.67 18.32
CA GLY A 74 -1.55 -2.12 19.03
C GLY A 74 -0.65 -2.98 18.16
N ALA A 75 -1.24 -3.95 17.47
CA ALA A 75 -0.52 -4.83 16.54
C ALA A 75 0.16 -4.04 15.40
N LEU A 76 -0.55 -3.07 14.82
CA LEU A 76 -0.01 -2.21 13.77
C LEU A 76 1.20 -1.41 14.23
N GLN A 77 1.11 -0.80 15.43
CA GLN A 77 2.22 -0.04 15.99
C GLN A 77 3.47 -0.90 16.22
N GLU A 78 3.30 -2.13 16.71
CA GLU A 78 4.42 -3.03 16.92
C GLU A 78 5.06 -3.50 15.62
N VAL A 79 4.25 -3.84 14.61
CA VAL A 79 4.77 -4.22 13.28
C VAL A 79 5.54 -3.06 12.64
N ILE A 80 4.97 -1.85 12.67
CA ILE A 80 5.62 -0.65 12.13
C ILE A 80 6.95 -0.36 12.83
N LYS A 81 7.00 -0.50 14.17
CA LYS A 81 8.22 -0.26 14.94
C LYS A 81 9.31 -1.31 14.70
N LYS A 82 8.94 -2.57 14.52
CA LYS A 82 9.92 -3.66 14.33
C LYS A 82 10.55 -3.68 12.95
N GLU A 83 9.79 -3.34 11.93
CA GLU A 83 10.19 -3.53 10.53
C GLU A 83 10.36 -2.21 9.76
N ASP A 84 10.18 -1.06 10.41
CA ASP A 84 10.23 0.29 9.78
C ASP A 84 9.34 0.37 8.52
N VAL A 85 8.21 -0.36 8.53
CA VAL A 85 7.24 -0.40 7.44
C VAL A 85 6.56 0.96 7.36
N LYS A 86 6.56 1.59 6.17
CA LYS A 86 5.88 2.86 5.91
C LYS A 86 4.65 2.64 5.03
N PRO A 87 3.50 2.29 5.63
CA PRO A 87 2.29 2.04 4.87
C PRO A 87 1.77 3.33 4.22
N ILE A 88 1.44 3.28 2.93
CA ILE A 88 0.84 4.40 2.19
C ILE A 88 -0.66 4.47 2.44
N ILE A 89 -1.29 3.31 2.62
CA ILE A 89 -2.72 3.18 2.85
C ILE A 89 -2.97 2.35 4.11
N ARG A 90 -4.19 2.43 4.65
CA ARG A 90 -4.61 1.58 5.77
C ARG A 90 -4.37 0.12 5.42
N PRO A 91 -3.69 -0.66 6.28
CA PRO A 91 -3.48 -2.07 6.05
C PRO A 91 -4.81 -2.83 6.08
N ARG A 92 -4.90 -3.85 5.24
CA ARG A 92 -6.02 -4.78 5.27
C ARG A 92 -5.80 -5.79 6.38
N VAL A 93 -6.84 -6.00 7.20
CA VAL A 93 -6.84 -6.94 8.31
C VAL A 93 -7.70 -8.14 7.93
N GLU A 94 -7.15 -9.33 8.06
CA GLU A 94 -7.87 -10.60 7.83
C GLU A 94 -7.68 -11.50 9.05
N VAL A 95 -8.76 -12.02 9.59
CA VAL A 95 -8.72 -13.00 10.68
C VAL A 95 -8.50 -14.38 10.08
N THR A 96 -7.40 -15.02 10.45
CA THR A 96 -7.05 -16.36 9.95
C THR A 96 -7.51 -17.45 10.90
N SER A 97 -7.39 -17.22 12.20
CA SER A 97 -7.79 -18.16 13.25
C SER A 97 -8.25 -17.40 14.48
N THR A 98 -9.21 -17.97 15.19
CA THR A 98 -9.73 -17.41 16.44
C THR A 98 -9.10 -18.04 17.69
N SER A 99 -8.57 -19.26 17.59
CA SER A 99 -7.95 -19.96 18.73
C SER A 99 -6.67 -20.67 18.29
N PRO A 100 -5.47 -20.10 18.55
CA PRO A 100 -5.20 -18.74 19.04
C PRO A 100 -5.58 -17.66 18.01
N LEU A 101 -5.92 -16.46 18.49
CA LEU A 101 -6.26 -15.36 17.58
C LEU A 101 -5.06 -15.00 16.71
N THR A 102 -5.22 -15.19 15.41
CA THR A 102 -4.17 -14.91 14.42
C THR A 102 -4.74 -13.96 13.37
N LEU A 103 -4.07 -12.81 13.23
CA LEU A 103 -4.43 -11.78 12.25
C LEU A 103 -3.38 -11.71 11.15
N ASN A 104 -3.83 -11.60 9.92
CA ASN A 104 -2.99 -11.24 8.78
C ASN A 104 -3.18 -9.76 8.46
N LEU A 105 -2.11 -9.01 8.57
CA LEU A 105 -2.05 -7.58 8.25
C LEU A 105 -1.33 -7.41 6.92
N ILE A 106 -2.02 -6.93 5.90
CA ILE A 106 -1.44 -6.71 4.57
C ILE A 106 -1.14 -5.22 4.43
N PHE A 107 0.13 -4.89 4.36
CA PHE A 107 0.64 -3.54 4.17
C PHE A 107 0.98 -3.30 2.71
N VAL A 108 0.69 -2.09 2.23
CA VAL A 108 1.15 -1.61 0.93
C VAL A 108 2.16 -0.50 1.17
N GLU A 109 3.37 -0.71 0.69
CA GLU A 109 4.51 0.20 0.83
C GLU A 109 4.86 0.82 -0.53
N ASN A 110 5.59 1.94 -0.49
CA ASN A 110 6.16 2.52 -1.70
C ASN A 110 7.21 1.55 -2.28
N PRO A 111 7.07 1.12 -3.54
CA PRO A 111 8.09 0.28 -4.14
C PRO A 111 9.41 1.06 -4.21
N ASN A 112 10.49 0.48 -3.69
CA ASN A 112 11.82 1.05 -3.82
C ASN A 112 12.32 0.80 -5.24
N VAL A 113 11.98 1.70 -6.16
CA VAL A 113 12.39 1.61 -7.56
C VAL A 113 13.83 2.12 -7.66
N LYS A 114 14.77 1.22 -7.89
CA LYS A 114 16.13 1.60 -8.29
C LYS A 114 16.11 1.99 -9.76
N VAL A 115 16.16 3.28 -10.02
CA VAL A 115 16.27 3.81 -11.38
C VAL A 115 17.74 3.75 -11.79
N ASP A 116 18.04 3.09 -12.90
CA ASP A 116 19.39 3.09 -13.48
C ASP A 116 19.62 4.40 -14.24
N GLU A 117 19.98 5.45 -13.48
CA GLU A 117 20.28 6.78 -14.04
C GLU A 117 21.39 6.75 -15.10
N LYS A 118 22.33 5.80 -15.02
CA LYS A 118 23.42 5.68 -15.99
C LYS A 118 22.93 5.11 -17.32
N GLY A 119 21.98 4.15 -17.28
CA GLY A 119 21.34 3.62 -18.46
C GLY A 119 20.53 4.70 -19.18
N ILE A 120 19.66 5.38 -18.46
CA ILE A 120 18.81 6.46 -19.00
C ILE A 120 19.66 7.59 -19.62
N LYS A 121 20.73 8.04 -18.93
CA LYS A 121 21.63 9.08 -19.48
C LYS A 121 22.35 8.64 -20.77
N LYS A 122 22.65 7.35 -20.93
CA LYS A 122 23.23 6.82 -22.18
C LYS A 122 22.21 6.80 -23.32
N ASP A 123 20.98 6.38 -23.03
CA ASP A 123 19.92 6.28 -24.03
C ASP A 123 19.46 7.67 -24.50
N VAL A 124 19.35 8.64 -23.57
CA VAL A 124 19.05 10.03 -23.92
C VAL A 124 20.16 10.65 -24.79
N LYS A 125 21.45 10.43 -24.44
CA LYS A 125 22.57 10.91 -25.27
C LYS A 125 22.63 10.25 -26.65
N LYS A 126 22.18 9.00 -26.75
CA LYS A 126 22.14 8.29 -28.04
C LYS A 126 20.99 8.83 -28.91
N ALA A 127 19.82 9.03 -28.33
CA ALA A 127 18.68 9.63 -29.01
C ALA A 127 18.96 11.08 -29.47
N GLN A 128 19.63 11.89 -28.65
CA GLN A 128 20.06 13.23 -29.05
C GLN A 128 21.05 13.22 -30.23
N LYS A 129 22.06 12.33 -30.22
CA LYS A 129 23.00 12.20 -31.33
C LYS A 129 22.37 11.69 -32.63
N GLU A 130 21.32 10.90 -32.55
CA GLU A 130 20.56 10.42 -33.70
C GLU A 130 19.70 11.55 -34.28
N ALA A 131 19.05 12.35 -33.39
CA ALA A 131 18.26 13.52 -33.79
C ALA A 131 19.15 14.61 -34.46
N ASP A 132 20.33 14.90 -33.89
CA ASP A 132 21.29 15.88 -34.48
C ASP A 132 21.79 15.42 -35.85
N LYS A 133 22.00 14.12 -36.03
CA LYS A 133 22.41 13.58 -37.35
C LYS A 133 21.29 13.62 -38.40
N GLU A 134 20.04 13.48 -38.00
CA GLU A 134 18.89 13.63 -38.90
C GLU A 134 18.65 15.09 -39.29
N ALA A 135 18.87 16.03 -38.36
CA ALA A 135 18.79 17.45 -38.63
C ALA A 135 19.87 17.89 -39.65
N ASP A 136 21.15 17.51 -39.40
CA ASP A 136 22.28 17.78 -40.32
C ASP A 136 22.09 17.19 -41.74
N LYS A 137 21.38 16.05 -41.81
CA LYS A 137 21.08 15.42 -43.10
C LYS A 137 19.99 16.13 -43.87
N LYS A 138 19.00 16.69 -43.20
CA LYS A 138 17.96 17.50 -43.81
C LYS A 138 18.45 18.88 -44.28
N GLU A 139 19.37 19.51 -43.55
CA GLU A 139 19.97 20.77 -44.00
C GLU A 139 20.83 20.58 -45.27
N LYS A 140 21.62 19.49 -45.33
CA LYS A 140 22.39 19.20 -46.54
C LYS A 140 21.60 18.79 -47.77
N GLU A 141 20.43 18.18 -47.58
CA GLU A 141 19.49 17.90 -48.69
C GLU A 141 18.72 19.15 -49.15
N GLY A 142 18.48 20.14 -48.27
CA GLY A 142 17.91 21.44 -48.60
C GLY A 142 18.86 22.30 -49.47
N GLU A 143 20.14 22.43 -49.05
CA GLU A 143 21.14 23.20 -49.80
C GLU A 143 21.46 22.63 -51.19
N ASN A 144 21.29 21.33 -51.39
CA ASN A 144 21.54 20.69 -52.70
C ASN A 144 20.38 20.85 -53.69
N LYS A 145 19.13 21.17 -53.18
CA LYS A 145 18.00 21.50 -54.05
C LYS A 145 18.04 22.94 -54.53
N ASP A 146 18.43 23.89 -53.69
CA ASP A 146 18.52 25.30 -54.08
C ASP A 146 19.62 25.55 -55.10
N LYS A 147 20.75 24.81 -55.05
CA LYS A 147 21.82 24.87 -56.03
C LYS A 147 21.47 24.24 -57.38
N LYS A 148 20.46 23.39 -57.46
CA LYS A 148 20.01 22.75 -58.68
C LYS A 148 19.01 23.61 -59.45
N GLU A 149 18.19 24.38 -58.76
CA GLU A 149 17.23 25.32 -59.39
C GLU A 149 17.93 26.59 -59.90
N GLU A 150 19.02 27.07 -59.28
CA GLU A 150 19.79 28.21 -59.80
C GLU A 150 20.58 27.92 -61.10
N ASN A 151 20.89 26.63 -61.38
CA ASN A 151 21.68 26.23 -62.55
C ASN A 151 20.85 25.86 -63.78
N GLU A 152 19.52 25.63 -63.61
CA GLU A 152 18.61 25.41 -64.77
C GLU A 152 18.01 26.71 -65.34
N GLY A 153 17.98 27.81 -64.53
CA GLY A 153 17.49 29.11 -64.99
C GLY A 153 18.42 29.93 -65.88
N LYS A 154 19.65 29.48 -66.12
CA LYS A 154 20.67 30.21 -66.96
C LYS A 154 20.93 29.63 -68.35
N LYS A 155 20.07 28.74 -68.86
CA LYS A 155 20.28 28.11 -70.17
C LYS A 155 19.27 28.53 -71.27
N ASP A 156 18.34 29.40 -70.98
CA ASP A 156 17.36 29.84 -71.99
C ASP A 156 17.41 31.34 -72.30
N GLU A 157 18.59 31.97 -72.36
CA GLU A 157 18.78 33.28 -72.98
C GLU A 157 20.09 33.27 -73.79
N THR A 158 19.97 32.76 -75.06
CA THR A 158 20.80 33.18 -76.23
C THR A 158 20.16 32.64 -77.47
#